data_d8b8cb6d0088be800f27e6f69c40aa89
#
_entry.id   d8b8cb6d0088be800f27e6f69c40aa89
#
_cell.length_a   1.000
_cell.length_b   1.000
_cell.length_c   1.000
_cell.angle_alpha   90.00
_cell.angle_beta   90.00
_cell.angle_gamma   90.00
#
_symmetry.space_group_name_H-M   'P 1'
#
loop_
_entity.id
_entity.type
_entity.pdbx_description
1 polymer ?
#
loop_
_entity_poly.entity_id
_entity_poly.type
_entity_poly.pdbx_seq_one_letter_code
_entity_poly.pdbx_strand_id
1 'polypeptide(L)'
;ATDKVYHDIGRVKKKFRNKNKPITIIAGCVAQAEGEILLKKEKYVDAIIGPQSYHEINEIILTAEKKNKRINSTEFDVVKKFDQLNLVKNTNSKVSSFLTIQEGCDKFCKFCVVPYTRGPEYSRSLSEILVEANQLVNNGSKEIILLGQNVNAYNFKDQKLSNLLFELNKIKNLQRIRYTTSHPTDISDDLV
;
A
#
# COMPACT_ATOMS: atom_id res chain seq x y z
N ALA A 1 10.93 7.59 11.07
CA ALA A 1 10.63 6.23 10.54
C ALA A 1 11.93 5.49 10.22
N THR A 2 12.85 6.08 9.47
CA THR A 2 14.13 5.49 9.04
C THR A 2 14.97 4.98 10.22
N ASP A 3 15.18 5.80 11.25
CA ASP A 3 15.95 5.41 12.45
C ASP A 3 15.37 4.17 13.13
N LYS A 4 14.03 4.06 13.16
CA LYS A 4 13.36 2.90 13.73
C LYS A 4 13.72 1.63 12.97
N VAL A 5 13.77 1.68 11.64
CA VAL A 5 14.15 0.52 10.80
C VAL A 5 15.59 0.08 11.13
N TYR A 6 16.55 1.01 11.21
CA TYR A 6 17.92 0.70 11.58
C TYR A 6 18.03 0.13 12.99
N HIS A 7 17.27 0.65 13.97
CA HIS A 7 17.20 0.08 15.31
C HIS A 7 16.64 -1.34 15.31
N ASP A 8 15.58 -1.60 14.55
CA ASP A 8 14.98 -2.92 14.47
C ASP A 8 15.92 -3.94 13.79
N ILE A 9 16.68 -3.54 12.77
CA ILE A 9 17.76 -4.36 12.20
C ILE A 9 18.79 -4.69 13.28
N GLY A 10 19.21 -3.72 14.07
CA GLY A 10 20.13 -3.93 15.22
C GLY A 10 19.60 -4.92 16.24
N ARG A 11 18.30 -4.86 16.56
CA ARG A 11 17.62 -5.81 17.49
C ARG A 11 17.62 -7.23 16.93
N VAL A 12 17.30 -7.39 15.65
CA VAL A 12 17.34 -8.71 14.97
C VAL A 12 18.75 -9.26 14.98
N LYS A 13 19.77 -8.48 14.61
CA LYS A 13 21.19 -8.87 14.69
C LYS A 13 21.56 -9.38 16.09
N LYS A 14 21.18 -8.64 17.13
CA LYS A 14 21.46 -9.02 18.52
C LYS A 14 20.77 -10.32 18.91
N LYS A 15 19.49 -10.49 18.53
CA LYS A 15 18.68 -11.69 18.84
C LYS A 15 19.25 -12.97 18.21
N PHE A 16 19.85 -12.87 17.03
CA PHE A 16 20.37 -14.02 16.27
C PHE A 16 21.90 -14.09 16.23
N ARG A 17 22.60 -13.38 17.13
CA ARG A 17 24.07 -13.32 17.16
C ARG A 17 24.74 -14.69 17.24
N ASN A 18 24.17 -15.61 18.01
CA ASN A 18 24.67 -16.97 18.26
C ASN A 18 23.73 -18.05 17.67
N LYS A 19 22.93 -17.72 16.66
CA LYS A 19 21.96 -18.60 16.01
C LYS A 19 22.10 -18.49 14.50
N ASN A 20 21.45 -19.38 13.78
CA ASN A 20 21.35 -19.24 12.32
C ASN A 20 20.69 -17.90 11.96
N LYS A 21 21.34 -17.12 11.12
CA LYS A 21 20.84 -15.84 10.63
C LYS A 21 19.55 -16.09 9.85
N PRO A 22 18.42 -15.44 10.20
CA PRO A 22 17.21 -15.53 9.39
C PRO A 22 17.38 -14.69 8.12
N ILE A 23 16.65 -15.03 7.06
CA ILE A 23 16.48 -14.16 5.92
C ILE A 23 15.84 -12.86 6.42
N THR A 24 16.49 -11.74 6.18
CA THR A 24 16.08 -10.44 6.68
C THR A 24 15.68 -9.55 5.51
N ILE A 25 14.39 -9.23 5.44
CA ILE A 25 13.79 -8.42 4.38
C ILE A 25 13.28 -7.11 4.99
N ILE A 26 13.61 -6.00 4.39
CA ILE A 26 13.04 -4.69 4.72
C ILE A 26 12.04 -4.32 3.63
N ALA A 27 10.82 -4.01 4.05
CA ALA A 27 9.72 -3.74 3.12
C ALA A 27 9.00 -2.42 3.44
N GLY A 28 8.42 -1.79 2.44
CA GLY A 28 7.58 -0.59 2.57
C GLY A 28 8.27 0.71 2.15
N CYS A 29 7.66 1.85 2.56
CA CYS A 29 8.09 3.17 2.09
C CYS A 29 9.53 3.53 2.50
N VAL A 30 10.02 3.08 3.67
CA VAL A 30 11.41 3.31 4.06
C VAL A 30 12.36 2.49 3.17
N ALA A 31 11.99 1.25 2.85
CA ALA A 31 12.74 0.43 1.91
C ALA A 31 12.81 1.09 0.52
N GLN A 32 11.69 1.63 0.06
CA GLN A 32 11.60 2.36 -1.20
C GLN A 32 12.49 3.62 -1.21
N ALA A 33 12.44 4.41 -0.13
CA ALA A 33 13.17 5.67 -0.04
C ALA A 33 14.69 5.46 0.11
N GLU A 34 15.12 4.50 0.93
CA GLU A 34 16.54 4.23 1.20
C GLU A 34 17.19 3.35 0.13
N GLY A 35 16.43 2.44 -0.49
CA GLY A 35 16.85 1.61 -1.61
C GLY A 35 18.22 0.97 -1.42
N GLU A 36 19.10 1.14 -2.41
CA GLU A 36 20.45 0.59 -2.37
C GLU A 36 21.33 1.12 -1.23
N ILE A 37 21.06 2.34 -0.73
CA ILE A 37 21.83 2.92 0.38
C ILE A 37 21.70 2.04 1.62
N LEU A 38 20.48 1.57 1.92
CA LEU A 38 20.22 0.66 3.02
C LEU A 38 20.95 -0.68 2.82
N LEU A 39 20.89 -1.26 1.62
CA LEU A 39 21.65 -2.49 1.33
C LEU A 39 23.16 -2.29 1.51
N LYS A 40 23.73 -1.18 1.06
CA LYS A 40 25.16 -0.90 1.20
C LYS A 40 25.57 -0.75 2.66
N LYS A 41 24.76 -0.04 3.47
CA LYS A 41 25.04 0.19 4.91
C LYS A 41 24.82 -1.06 5.75
N GLU A 42 23.75 -1.82 5.48
CA GLU A 42 23.30 -2.93 6.31
C GLU A 42 23.51 -4.28 5.63
N LYS A 43 24.73 -4.82 5.78
CA LYS A 43 25.09 -6.15 5.22
C LYS A 43 24.25 -7.31 5.75
N TYR A 44 23.54 -7.11 6.84
CA TYR A 44 22.65 -8.11 7.45
C TYR A 44 21.34 -8.29 6.68
N VAL A 45 20.94 -7.30 5.89
CA VAL A 45 19.71 -7.31 5.09
C VAL A 45 19.92 -8.06 3.79
N ASP A 46 19.07 -9.02 3.50
CA ASP A 46 19.16 -9.88 2.31
C ASP A 46 18.32 -9.34 1.15
N ALA A 47 17.21 -8.66 1.45
CA ALA A 47 16.40 -8.03 0.40
C ALA A 47 15.71 -6.75 0.88
N ILE A 48 15.43 -5.88 -0.08
CA ILE A 48 14.60 -4.69 0.07
C ILE A 48 13.43 -4.78 -0.91
N ILE A 49 12.23 -4.49 -0.42
CA ILE A 49 11.00 -4.58 -1.21
C ILE A 49 10.24 -3.26 -1.09
N GLY A 50 9.98 -2.62 -2.22
CA GLY A 50 9.08 -1.47 -2.31
C GLY A 50 7.62 -1.85 -2.07
N PRO A 51 6.74 -0.87 -1.79
CA PRO A 51 5.33 -1.14 -1.50
C PRO A 51 4.59 -1.84 -2.64
N GLN A 52 5.02 -1.64 -3.88
CA GLN A 52 4.37 -2.19 -5.06
C GLN A 52 4.88 -3.59 -5.46
N SER A 53 6.02 -4.02 -4.90
CA SER A 53 6.63 -5.33 -5.18
C SER A 53 6.30 -6.40 -4.15
N TYR A 54 5.31 -6.21 -3.28
CA TYR A 54 4.94 -7.21 -2.26
C TYR A 54 4.50 -8.56 -2.86
N HIS A 55 3.96 -8.57 -4.05
CA HIS A 55 3.56 -9.78 -4.76
C HIS A 55 4.75 -10.68 -5.12
N GLU A 56 5.97 -10.12 -5.22
CA GLU A 56 7.21 -10.84 -5.53
C GLU A 56 7.87 -11.48 -4.30
N ILE A 57 7.33 -11.30 -3.09
CA ILE A 57 7.98 -11.66 -1.82
C ILE A 57 8.40 -13.14 -1.78
N ASN A 58 7.58 -14.04 -2.30
CA ASN A 58 7.88 -15.47 -2.33
C ASN A 58 9.07 -15.79 -3.23
N GLU A 59 9.12 -15.18 -4.41
CA GLU A 59 10.23 -15.35 -5.35
C GLU A 59 11.53 -14.75 -4.80
N ILE A 60 11.44 -13.60 -4.14
CA ILE A 60 12.55 -12.93 -3.48
C ILE A 60 13.13 -13.82 -2.37
N ILE A 61 12.29 -14.43 -1.52
CA ILE A 61 12.71 -15.34 -0.46
C ILE A 61 13.45 -16.53 -1.08
N LEU A 62 12.86 -17.21 -2.05
CA LEU A 62 13.46 -18.35 -2.71
C LEU A 62 14.81 -18.02 -3.38
N THR A 63 14.91 -16.83 -3.95
CA THR A 63 16.14 -16.36 -4.59
C THR A 63 17.22 -16.03 -3.56
N ALA A 64 16.85 -15.39 -2.45
CA ALA A 64 17.77 -15.07 -1.37
C ALA A 64 18.33 -16.36 -0.73
N GLU A 65 17.49 -17.39 -0.54
CA GLU A 65 17.92 -18.68 -0.02
C GLU A 65 18.90 -19.42 -0.94
N LYS A 66 18.54 -19.54 -2.23
CA LYS A 66 19.29 -20.38 -3.17
C LYS A 66 20.56 -19.74 -3.69
N LYS A 67 20.55 -18.44 -3.95
CA LYS A 67 21.64 -17.75 -4.66
C LYS A 67 22.57 -16.94 -3.77
N ASN A 68 22.28 -16.83 -2.47
CA ASN A 68 23.00 -15.96 -1.52
C ASN A 68 23.22 -14.53 -2.10
N LYS A 69 22.28 -14.08 -2.94
CA LYS A 69 22.31 -12.78 -3.62
C LYS A 69 21.37 -11.81 -2.93
N ARG A 70 21.90 -10.64 -2.63
CA ARG A 70 21.10 -9.56 -2.06
C ARG A 70 20.26 -8.90 -3.16
N ILE A 71 18.99 -8.65 -2.86
CA ILE A 71 17.97 -8.24 -3.84
C ILE A 71 17.45 -6.86 -3.49
N ASN A 72 17.32 -6.01 -4.50
CA ASN A 72 16.62 -4.73 -4.42
C ASN A 72 15.43 -4.79 -5.40
N SER A 73 14.20 -4.80 -4.86
CA SER A 73 12.94 -4.73 -5.61
C SER A 73 12.18 -3.47 -5.19
N THR A 74 12.72 -2.31 -5.58
CA THR A 74 12.14 -0.98 -5.35
C THR A 74 11.70 -0.29 -6.63
N GLU A 75 11.86 -0.92 -7.78
CA GLU A 75 11.28 -0.44 -9.03
C GLU A 75 9.77 -0.60 -9.00
N PHE A 76 9.04 0.37 -9.54
CA PHE A 76 7.59 0.31 -9.61
C PHE A 76 7.06 0.81 -10.96
N ASP A 77 6.00 0.14 -11.43
CA ASP A 77 5.25 0.53 -12.60
C ASP A 77 3.96 1.25 -12.16
N VAL A 78 3.84 2.51 -12.56
CA VAL A 78 2.70 3.36 -12.21
C VAL A 78 1.38 2.79 -12.74
N VAL A 79 1.41 2.15 -13.90
CA VAL A 79 0.21 1.63 -14.57
C VAL A 79 -0.30 0.35 -13.91
N LYS A 80 0.60 -0.50 -13.41
CA LYS A 80 0.27 -1.82 -12.84
C LYS A 80 0.00 -1.81 -11.33
N LYS A 81 -0.18 -0.63 -10.74
CA LYS A 81 -0.32 -0.48 -9.27
C LYS A 81 -1.39 -1.38 -8.64
N PHE A 82 -2.49 -1.61 -9.33
CA PHE A 82 -3.63 -2.35 -8.76
C PHE A 82 -3.87 -3.73 -9.37
N ASP A 83 -3.12 -4.12 -10.40
CA ASP A 83 -3.32 -5.39 -11.11
C ASP A 83 -3.27 -6.62 -10.19
N GLN A 84 -2.48 -6.54 -9.11
CA GLN A 84 -2.30 -7.62 -8.16
C GLN A 84 -3.36 -7.68 -7.04
N LEU A 85 -4.16 -6.62 -6.85
CA LEU A 85 -5.19 -6.60 -5.79
C LEU A 85 -6.30 -7.61 -6.04
N ASN A 86 -6.63 -7.88 -7.30
CA ASN A 86 -7.68 -8.84 -7.68
C ASN A 86 -7.31 -10.29 -7.33
N LEU A 87 -6.05 -10.58 -7.03
CA LEU A 87 -5.56 -11.91 -6.66
C LEU A 87 -5.74 -12.21 -5.15
N VAL A 88 -5.95 -11.18 -4.33
CA VAL A 88 -6.09 -11.34 -2.88
C VAL A 88 -7.56 -11.54 -2.53
N LYS A 89 -7.96 -12.80 -2.31
CA LYS A 89 -9.30 -13.09 -1.77
C LYS A 89 -9.35 -12.73 -0.29
N ASN A 90 -10.07 -11.67 0.06
CA ASN A 90 -10.40 -11.36 1.44
C ASN A 90 -11.39 -12.40 1.99
N THR A 91 -10.88 -13.44 2.65
CA THR A 91 -11.68 -14.55 3.20
C THR A 91 -12.17 -14.30 4.62
N ASN A 92 -11.65 -13.28 5.30
CA ASN A 92 -12.02 -12.97 6.68
C ASN A 92 -13.21 -12.02 6.73
N SER A 93 -14.37 -12.49 7.20
CA SER A 93 -15.52 -11.65 7.51
C SER A 93 -15.17 -10.73 8.68
N LYS A 94 -15.02 -9.44 8.42
CA LYS A 94 -14.87 -8.39 9.44
C LYS A 94 -16.04 -7.45 9.34
N VAL A 95 -16.49 -6.92 10.48
CA VAL A 95 -17.53 -5.88 10.50
C VAL A 95 -17.07 -4.62 9.75
N SER A 96 -15.79 -4.30 9.84
CA SER A 96 -15.14 -3.18 9.14
C SER A 96 -14.04 -3.69 8.21
N SER A 97 -14.03 -3.25 6.96
CA SER A 97 -13.06 -3.63 5.94
C SER A 97 -12.41 -2.41 5.28
N PHE A 98 -11.15 -2.58 4.89
CA PHE A 98 -10.42 -1.58 4.12
C PHE A 98 -10.58 -1.81 2.63
N LEU A 99 -10.70 -0.72 1.86
CA LEU A 99 -10.84 -0.73 0.41
C LEU A 99 -9.95 0.34 -0.19
N THR A 100 -8.87 -0.05 -0.84
CA THR A 100 -7.96 0.89 -1.48
C THR A 100 -8.58 1.39 -2.79
N ILE A 101 -8.71 2.69 -2.92
CA ILE A 101 -9.31 3.34 -4.09
C ILE A 101 -8.31 4.18 -4.89
N GLN A 102 -7.23 4.64 -4.23
CA GLN A 102 -6.27 5.55 -4.82
C GLN A 102 -4.89 5.28 -4.23
N GLU A 103 -3.83 5.45 -5.01
CA GLU A 103 -2.44 5.37 -4.59
C GLU A 103 -1.59 6.47 -5.23
N GLY A 104 -0.56 6.93 -4.49
CA GLY A 104 0.30 8.02 -4.90
C GLY A 104 -0.26 9.40 -4.50
N CYS A 105 0.51 10.45 -4.76
CA CYS A 105 0.11 11.83 -4.46
C CYS A 105 0.96 12.83 -5.24
N ASP A 106 0.31 13.79 -5.91
CA ASP A 106 0.97 14.83 -6.71
C ASP A 106 1.07 16.19 -5.99
N LYS A 107 0.85 16.22 -4.66
CA LYS A 107 0.86 17.50 -3.90
C LYS A 107 2.24 18.02 -3.55
N PHE A 108 3.26 17.16 -3.51
CA PHE A 108 4.64 17.54 -3.20
C PHE A 108 4.79 18.43 -1.95
N CYS A 109 3.99 18.19 -0.91
CA CYS A 109 4.09 18.91 0.35
C CYS A 109 5.54 18.83 0.90
N LYS A 110 6.06 19.93 1.40
CA LYS A 110 7.48 20.12 1.77
C LYS A 110 8.08 19.03 2.67
N PHE A 111 7.26 18.41 3.51
CA PHE A 111 7.68 17.38 4.48
C PHE A 111 7.36 15.94 4.00
N CYS A 112 6.71 15.77 2.84
CA CYS A 112 6.10 14.50 2.47
C CYS A 112 6.95 13.72 1.48
N VAL A 113 7.19 12.44 1.81
CA VAL A 113 7.97 11.52 0.98
C VAL A 113 7.08 10.72 0.00
N VAL A 114 5.76 10.82 0.11
CA VAL A 114 4.80 9.99 -0.66
C VAL A 114 5.02 10.08 -2.18
N PRO A 115 5.17 11.25 -2.81
CA PRO A 115 5.42 11.33 -4.25
C PRO A 115 6.61 10.50 -4.72
N TYR A 116 7.66 10.42 -3.89
CA TYR A 116 8.90 9.70 -4.19
C TYR A 116 8.85 8.20 -3.90
N THR A 117 7.94 7.78 -3.01
CA THR A 117 7.86 6.38 -2.56
C THR A 117 6.65 5.63 -3.11
N ARG A 118 5.61 6.37 -3.50
CA ARG A 118 4.37 5.83 -4.07
C ARG A 118 4.12 6.32 -5.50
N GLY A 119 4.87 7.34 -5.94
CA GLY A 119 4.73 7.95 -7.25
C GLY A 119 3.47 8.81 -7.41
N PRO A 120 3.11 9.14 -8.66
CA PRO A 120 1.97 9.99 -8.97
C PRO A 120 0.64 9.38 -8.56
N GLU A 121 -0.38 10.25 -8.46
CA GLU A 121 -1.75 9.83 -8.16
C GLU A 121 -2.28 8.88 -9.23
N TYR A 122 -2.84 7.78 -8.78
CA TYR A 122 -3.51 6.80 -9.61
C TYR A 122 -4.78 6.32 -8.92
N SER A 123 -5.92 6.51 -9.57
CA SER A 123 -7.23 6.10 -9.06
C SER A 123 -7.71 4.83 -9.75
N ARG A 124 -8.26 3.90 -8.96
CA ARG A 124 -8.89 2.67 -9.48
C ARG A 124 -10.20 2.97 -10.19
N SER A 125 -10.59 2.10 -11.11
CA SER A 125 -11.87 2.24 -11.77
C SER A 125 -13.04 2.09 -10.80
N LEU A 126 -14.11 2.86 -11.02
CA LEU A 126 -15.32 2.78 -10.20
C LEU A 126 -15.90 1.36 -10.19
N SER A 127 -15.91 0.68 -11.35
CA SER A 127 -16.44 -0.68 -11.48
C SER A 127 -15.69 -1.71 -10.62
N GLU A 128 -14.36 -1.66 -10.61
CA GLU A 128 -13.54 -2.56 -9.77
C GLU A 128 -13.76 -2.33 -8.28
N ILE A 129 -13.84 -1.06 -7.87
CA ILE A 129 -14.13 -0.69 -6.49
C ILE A 129 -15.50 -1.21 -6.06
N LEU A 130 -16.53 -1.05 -6.89
CA LEU A 130 -17.88 -1.52 -6.58
C LEU A 130 -17.96 -3.06 -6.51
N VAL A 131 -17.25 -3.77 -7.37
CA VAL A 131 -17.18 -5.25 -7.32
C VAL A 131 -16.56 -5.68 -5.99
N GLU A 132 -15.42 -5.11 -5.59
CA GLU A 132 -14.75 -5.46 -4.34
C GLU A 132 -15.59 -5.05 -3.12
N ALA A 133 -16.22 -3.86 -3.14
CA ALA A 133 -17.10 -3.40 -2.07
C ALA A 133 -18.29 -4.35 -1.85
N ASN A 134 -18.94 -4.80 -2.92
CA ASN A 134 -20.02 -5.77 -2.84
C ASN A 134 -19.54 -7.12 -2.27
N GLN A 135 -18.37 -7.60 -2.66
CA GLN A 135 -17.77 -8.81 -2.11
C GLN A 135 -17.50 -8.68 -0.60
N LEU A 136 -16.95 -7.54 -0.15
CA LEU A 136 -16.71 -7.26 1.27
C LEU A 136 -18.01 -7.25 2.07
N VAL A 137 -19.06 -6.61 1.56
CA VAL A 137 -20.37 -6.55 2.21
C VAL A 137 -21.03 -7.92 2.24
N ASN A 138 -20.97 -8.69 1.16
CA ASN A 138 -21.49 -10.06 1.11
C ASN A 138 -20.75 -11.00 2.08
N ASN A 139 -19.46 -10.73 2.35
CA ASN A 139 -18.67 -11.42 3.37
C ASN A 139 -18.91 -10.90 4.80
N GLY A 140 -19.90 -10.03 5.01
CA GLY A 140 -20.37 -9.58 6.33
C GLY A 140 -19.91 -8.19 6.76
N SER A 141 -19.15 -7.45 5.94
CA SER A 141 -18.75 -6.09 6.29
C SER A 141 -19.96 -5.16 6.34
N LYS A 142 -20.01 -4.34 7.38
CA LYS A 142 -21.02 -3.28 7.57
C LYS A 142 -20.42 -1.89 7.41
N GLU A 143 -19.11 -1.80 7.51
CA GLU A 143 -18.35 -0.58 7.32
C GLU A 143 -17.25 -0.81 6.29
N ILE A 144 -17.08 0.14 5.37
CA ILE A 144 -15.96 0.21 4.44
C ILE A 144 -15.17 1.48 4.72
N ILE A 145 -13.85 1.33 4.87
CA ILE A 145 -12.91 2.43 5.03
C ILE A 145 -12.13 2.56 3.72
N LEU A 146 -12.38 3.64 2.99
CA LEU A 146 -11.67 3.95 1.75
C LEU A 146 -10.24 4.39 2.05
N LEU A 147 -9.28 3.79 1.39
CA LEU A 147 -7.86 4.06 1.57
C LEU A 147 -7.23 4.67 0.32
N GLY A 148 -6.32 5.60 0.55
CA GLY A 148 -5.46 6.24 -0.43
C GLY A 148 -4.43 7.11 0.28
N GLN A 149 -3.52 7.73 -0.45
CA GLN A 149 -2.60 8.72 0.10
C GLN A 149 -3.22 10.13 0.12
N ASN A 150 -4.19 10.36 -0.76
CA ASN A 150 -4.99 11.59 -0.84
C ASN A 150 -6.38 11.22 -1.38
N VAL A 151 -7.24 10.70 -0.51
CA VAL A 151 -8.51 10.07 -0.91
C VAL A 151 -9.45 11.04 -1.62
N ASN A 152 -9.47 12.31 -1.21
CA ASN A 152 -10.34 13.30 -1.85
C ASN A 152 -9.85 13.77 -3.23
N ALA A 153 -8.63 13.40 -3.64
CA ALA A 153 -8.17 13.56 -5.02
C ALA A 153 -8.62 12.42 -5.96
N TYR A 154 -9.34 11.42 -5.46
CA TYR A 154 -9.84 10.34 -6.31
C TYR A 154 -10.53 10.91 -7.56
N ASN A 155 -10.02 10.50 -8.71
CA ASN A 155 -10.56 10.88 -10.02
C ASN A 155 -10.27 9.76 -11.03
N PHE A 156 -11.31 9.10 -11.50
CA PHE A 156 -11.21 8.11 -12.56
C PHE A 156 -12.12 8.52 -13.72
N LYS A 157 -11.52 8.99 -14.82
CA LYS A 157 -12.28 9.45 -16.01
C LYS A 157 -13.39 10.44 -15.63
N ASP A 158 -13.01 11.49 -14.90
CA ASP A 158 -13.89 12.56 -14.40
C ASP A 158 -14.92 12.14 -13.34
N GLN A 159 -14.89 10.89 -12.92
CA GLN A 159 -15.66 10.43 -11.76
C GLN A 159 -14.87 10.69 -10.47
N LYS A 160 -15.34 11.65 -9.68
CA LYS A 160 -14.73 12.10 -8.43
C LYS A 160 -15.17 11.25 -7.23
N LEU A 161 -14.59 11.56 -6.06
CA LEU A 161 -14.94 10.88 -4.81
C LEU A 161 -16.43 10.97 -4.48
N SER A 162 -17.08 12.10 -4.73
CA SER A 162 -18.53 12.28 -4.56
C SER A 162 -19.36 11.25 -5.35
N ASN A 163 -19.00 11.02 -6.63
CA ASN A 163 -19.65 10.01 -7.46
C ASN A 163 -19.43 8.59 -6.87
N LEU A 164 -18.21 8.30 -6.45
CA LEU A 164 -17.90 7.00 -5.82
C LEU A 164 -18.70 6.79 -4.53
N LEU A 165 -18.78 7.79 -3.65
CA LEU A 165 -19.56 7.71 -2.42
C LEU A 165 -21.05 7.49 -2.69
N PHE A 166 -21.59 8.18 -3.70
CA PHE A 166 -22.96 8.02 -4.13
C PHE A 166 -23.25 6.57 -4.60
N GLU A 167 -22.37 5.99 -5.41
CA GLU A 167 -22.54 4.61 -5.87
C GLU A 167 -22.36 3.58 -4.75
N LEU A 168 -21.38 3.77 -3.86
CA LEU A 168 -21.18 2.90 -2.70
C LEU A 168 -22.37 2.93 -1.75
N ASN A 169 -23.03 4.09 -1.58
CA ASN A 169 -24.22 4.22 -0.72
C ASN A 169 -25.43 3.39 -1.19
N LYS A 170 -25.45 2.99 -2.47
CA LYS A 170 -26.51 2.10 -3.00
C LYS A 170 -26.33 0.63 -2.60
N ILE A 171 -25.17 0.25 -2.07
CA ILE A 171 -24.88 -1.14 -1.71
C ILE A 171 -25.72 -1.54 -0.49
N LYS A 172 -26.63 -2.50 -0.70
CA LYS A 172 -27.49 -3.01 0.36
C LYS A 172 -26.66 -3.63 1.50
N ASN A 173 -27.04 -3.32 2.74
CA ASN A 173 -26.36 -3.76 3.96
C ASN A 173 -25.03 -3.07 4.29
N LEU A 174 -24.50 -2.18 3.47
CA LEU A 174 -23.44 -1.26 3.87
C LEU A 174 -24.04 -0.16 4.76
N GLN A 175 -23.51 0.00 5.96
CA GLN A 175 -24.08 0.92 6.97
C GLN A 175 -23.23 2.17 7.16
N ARG A 176 -21.93 2.07 6.84
CA ARG A 176 -21.01 3.19 7.03
C ARG A 176 -19.91 3.17 5.98
N ILE A 177 -19.61 4.34 5.42
CA ILE A 177 -18.45 4.60 4.61
C ILE A 177 -17.59 5.61 5.34
N ARG A 178 -16.29 5.35 5.42
CA ARG A 178 -15.29 6.27 6.00
C ARG A 178 -14.16 6.46 5.03
N TYR A 179 -13.50 7.60 5.11
CA TYR A 179 -12.24 7.86 4.44
C TYR A 179 -11.36 8.76 5.27
N THR A 180 -10.06 8.73 5.03
CA THR A 180 -9.05 9.53 5.72
C THR A 180 -7.98 9.95 4.71
N THR A 181 -7.00 10.75 5.15
CA THR A 181 -5.90 11.20 4.28
C THR A 181 -6.38 12.11 3.15
N SER A 182 -6.95 13.24 3.54
CA SER A 182 -7.46 14.26 2.62
C SER A 182 -6.53 15.47 2.56
N HIS A 183 -6.37 16.06 1.37
CA HIS A 183 -5.69 17.34 1.21
C HIS A 183 -6.72 18.47 1.04
N PRO A 184 -6.55 19.63 1.73
CA PRO A 184 -7.56 20.71 1.70
C PRO A 184 -7.88 21.23 0.30
N THR A 185 -6.89 21.26 -0.60
CA THR A 185 -7.10 21.77 -1.97
C THR A 185 -7.98 20.90 -2.86
N ASP A 186 -8.23 19.65 -2.46
CA ASP A 186 -9.02 18.69 -3.24
C ASP A 186 -10.41 18.47 -2.63
N ILE A 187 -10.81 19.30 -1.67
CA ILE A 187 -12.19 19.36 -1.20
C ILE A 187 -12.99 20.16 -2.21
N SER A 188 -13.95 19.52 -2.84
CA SER A 188 -14.86 20.13 -3.80
C SER A 188 -16.25 20.35 -3.19
N ASP A 189 -17.01 21.33 -3.71
CA ASP A 189 -18.34 21.67 -3.20
C ASP A 189 -19.33 20.49 -3.30
N ASP A 190 -19.14 19.61 -4.27
CA ASP A 190 -19.95 18.39 -4.45
C ASP A 190 -19.62 17.28 -3.44
N LEU A 191 -18.57 17.44 -2.66
CA LEU A 191 -18.18 16.50 -1.59
C LEU A 191 -18.71 16.95 -0.22
N VAL A 192 -19.04 18.23 -0.06
CA VAL A 192 -19.54 18.84 1.17
C VAL A 192 -21.05 18.78 1.24
#